data_5a8a882fd7f76ccbd792a6707419e12a
#
_entry.id   5a8a882fd7f76ccbd792a6707419e12a
#
_cell.length_a   1.000
_cell.length_b   1.000
_cell.length_c   1.000
_cell.angle_alpha   90.00
_cell.angle_beta   90.00
_cell.angle_gamma   90.00
#
_symmetry.space_group_name_H-M   'P 1'
#
loop_
_entity.id
_entity.type
_entity.pdbx_description
1 polymer ?
#
loop_
_entity_poly.entity_id
_entity_poly.type
_entity_poly.pdbx_seq_one_letter_code
_entity_poly.pdbx_strand_id
1 'polypeptide(L)'
;MQSPSRTALVLDFYQAYLSDQDTAAFIRSVSERYTIGSLERLTRHGRREVRRGASLAIGFLADYSSNAPLGRLLNDPDRIVRTIAENGVRSLWRRAGDEASRRRLAKIIRLNSTAKYRDAVKSANELVDDSPDIAEAWNQRAIAFYNLGRFAESIQDCHQTLEINPYHFDAATGMGQCYLQLNDSVSALECFKRALRLNPGLEGVRAGADYLERTLKRKSES
;
A
#
# COMPACT_ATOMS: atom_id res chain seq x y z
N MET A 1 -12.06 0.60 42.73
CA MET A 1 -12.29 1.80 41.89
C MET A 1 -11.24 1.76 40.77
N GLN A 2 -11.64 1.37 39.56
CA GLN A 2 -10.75 1.48 38.39
C GLN A 2 -10.63 2.96 38.06
N SER A 3 -9.38 3.48 38.05
CA SER A 3 -9.09 4.82 37.57
C SER A 3 -9.70 4.99 36.15
N PRO A 4 -10.37 6.11 35.85
CA PRO A 4 -10.89 6.33 34.50
C PRO A 4 -9.72 6.22 33.52
N SER A 5 -9.81 5.24 32.63
CA SER A 5 -8.83 5.06 31.54
C SER A 5 -8.71 6.39 30.81
N ARG A 6 -7.56 7.06 30.92
CA ARG A 6 -7.29 8.30 30.21
C ARG A 6 -7.46 8.02 28.71
N THR A 7 -8.56 8.46 28.16
CA THR A 7 -8.84 8.31 26.72
C THR A 7 -7.69 8.98 25.97
N ALA A 8 -7.12 8.29 25.00
CA ALA A 8 -6.03 8.86 24.22
C ALA A 8 -6.56 10.07 23.43
N LEU A 9 -5.91 11.23 23.58
CA LEU A 9 -6.32 12.49 22.91
C LEU A 9 -6.45 12.33 21.38
N VAL A 10 -5.73 11.38 20.78
CA VAL A 10 -5.85 11.09 19.35
C VAL A 10 -7.29 10.70 18.97
N LEU A 11 -8.08 10.15 19.89
CA LEU A 11 -9.48 9.86 19.65
C LEU A 11 -10.30 11.13 19.50
N ASP A 12 -10.08 12.12 20.38
CA ASP A 12 -10.79 13.39 20.33
C ASP A 12 -10.47 14.15 19.05
N PHE A 13 -9.18 14.14 18.64
CA PHE A 13 -8.73 14.74 17.37
C PHE A 13 -9.34 14.02 16.17
N TYR A 14 -9.43 12.67 16.22
CA TYR A 14 -10.05 11.90 15.16
C TYR A 14 -11.55 12.15 15.06
N GLN A 15 -12.25 12.31 16.18
CA GLN A 15 -13.68 12.65 16.19
C GLN A 15 -13.94 14.06 15.63
N ALA A 16 -13.14 15.04 16.00
CA ALA A 16 -13.21 16.37 15.43
C ALA A 16 -12.98 16.33 13.90
N TYR A 17 -11.93 15.60 13.45
CA TYR A 17 -11.68 15.42 12.02
C TYR A 17 -12.87 14.78 11.27
N LEU A 18 -13.56 13.81 11.86
CA LEU A 18 -14.75 13.19 11.25
C LEU A 18 -15.91 14.17 11.10
N SER A 19 -15.99 15.16 12.00
CA SER A 19 -17.07 16.19 12.01
C SER A 19 -16.81 17.29 10.98
N ASP A 20 -15.60 17.84 10.96
CA ASP A 20 -15.26 19.05 10.18
C ASP A 20 -14.42 18.78 8.94
N GLN A 21 -13.81 17.60 8.85
CA GLN A 21 -12.90 17.16 7.76
C GLN A 21 -11.68 18.09 7.56
N ASP A 22 -11.32 18.90 8.57
CA ASP A 22 -10.15 19.76 8.53
C ASP A 22 -8.87 18.96 8.79
N THR A 23 -8.26 18.49 7.68
CA THR A 23 -7.00 17.75 7.71
C THR A 23 -5.86 18.57 8.32
N ALA A 24 -5.83 19.89 8.08
CA ALA A 24 -4.76 20.75 8.58
C ALA A 24 -4.85 20.93 10.11
N ALA A 25 -6.07 21.11 10.64
CA ALA A 25 -6.30 21.15 12.08
C ALA A 25 -5.95 19.80 12.75
N PHE A 26 -6.35 18.68 12.16
CA PHE A 26 -6.00 17.35 12.64
C PHE A 26 -4.48 17.13 12.72
N ILE A 27 -3.76 17.45 11.62
CA ILE A 27 -2.30 17.32 11.55
C ILE A 27 -1.63 18.17 12.64
N ARG A 28 -2.01 19.43 12.80
CA ARG A 28 -1.48 20.32 13.85
C ARG A 28 -1.70 19.75 15.24
N SER A 29 -2.94 19.41 15.58
CA SER A 29 -3.31 18.91 16.91
C SER A 29 -2.56 17.62 17.27
N VAL A 30 -2.38 16.72 16.29
CA VAL A 30 -1.64 15.48 16.53
C VAL A 30 -0.14 15.74 16.64
N SER A 31 0.47 16.54 15.76
CA SER A 31 1.92 16.78 15.74
C SER A 31 2.41 17.51 16.99
N GLU A 32 1.58 18.33 17.62
CA GLU A 32 1.88 19.02 18.89
C GLU A 32 1.90 18.07 20.10
N ARG A 33 1.23 16.91 20.02
CA ARG A 33 0.98 16.03 21.17
C ARG A 33 1.61 14.65 21.05
N TYR A 34 1.93 14.21 19.86
CA TYR A 34 2.40 12.86 19.59
C TYR A 34 3.65 12.85 18.73
N THR A 35 4.62 12.01 19.10
CA THR A 35 5.68 11.57 18.19
C THR A 35 5.18 10.42 17.30
N ILE A 36 5.83 10.18 16.17
CA ILE A 36 5.51 9.03 15.29
C ILE A 36 5.57 7.71 16.07
N GLY A 37 6.62 7.48 16.85
CA GLY A 37 6.72 6.26 17.68
C GLY A 37 5.61 6.12 18.73
N SER A 38 5.03 7.21 19.22
CA SER A 38 3.87 7.16 20.10
C SER A 38 2.60 6.77 19.34
N LEU A 39 2.42 7.28 18.13
CA LEU A 39 1.32 6.91 17.25
C LEU A 39 1.42 5.43 16.84
N GLU A 40 2.62 4.94 16.51
CA GLU A 40 2.86 3.53 16.21
C GLU A 40 2.48 2.60 17.36
N ARG A 41 2.74 2.99 18.63
CA ARG A 41 2.24 2.23 19.77
C ARG A 41 0.72 2.22 19.85
N LEU A 42 0.07 3.35 19.55
CA LEU A 42 -1.40 3.46 19.56
C LEU A 42 -2.08 2.64 18.45
N THR A 43 -1.38 2.25 17.37
CA THR A 43 -1.91 1.31 16.39
C THR A 43 -2.22 -0.08 16.95
N ARG A 44 -1.68 -0.40 18.13
CA ARG A 44 -1.93 -1.67 18.86
C ARG A 44 -2.92 -1.51 20.01
N HIS A 45 -3.56 -0.36 20.14
CA HIS A 45 -4.49 -0.08 21.22
C HIS A 45 -5.74 -0.98 21.14
N GLY A 46 -6.30 -1.42 22.26
CA GLY A 46 -7.49 -2.28 22.31
C GLY A 46 -8.73 -1.67 21.67
N ARG A 47 -8.93 -0.34 21.79
CA ARG A 47 -10.05 0.37 21.18
C ARG A 47 -9.77 0.66 19.71
N ARG A 48 -10.66 0.22 18.83
CA ARG A 48 -10.55 0.40 17.37
C ARG A 48 -10.52 1.89 16.96
N GLU A 49 -11.27 2.75 17.67
CA GLU A 49 -11.33 4.19 17.36
C GLU A 49 -9.96 4.86 17.57
N VAL A 50 -9.22 4.44 18.60
CA VAL A 50 -7.84 4.90 18.84
C VAL A 50 -6.91 4.41 17.72
N ARG A 51 -7.05 3.15 17.28
CA ARG A 51 -6.27 2.62 16.16
C ARG A 51 -6.58 3.36 14.86
N ARG A 52 -7.85 3.71 14.60
CA ARG A 52 -8.26 4.52 13.43
C ARG A 52 -7.58 5.88 13.43
N GLY A 53 -7.65 6.63 14.53
CA GLY A 53 -7.01 7.94 14.66
C GLY A 53 -5.49 7.87 14.54
N ALA A 54 -4.85 6.89 15.18
CA ALA A 54 -3.40 6.69 15.09
C ALA A 54 -2.97 6.32 13.65
N SER A 55 -3.68 5.43 12.98
CA SER A 55 -3.40 5.02 11.60
C SER A 55 -3.54 6.19 10.62
N LEU A 56 -4.57 7.01 10.78
CA LEU A 56 -4.78 8.21 9.98
C LEU A 56 -3.64 9.21 10.17
N ALA A 57 -3.27 9.45 11.43
CA ALA A 57 -2.18 10.36 11.78
C ALA A 57 -0.85 9.92 11.17
N ILE A 58 -0.50 8.63 11.27
CA ILE A 58 0.71 8.06 10.65
C ILE A 58 0.64 8.25 9.12
N GLY A 59 -0.49 7.96 8.49
CA GLY A 59 -0.67 8.14 7.06
C GLY A 59 -0.38 9.56 6.57
N PHE A 60 -0.65 10.58 7.38
CA PHE A 60 -0.37 11.98 7.05
C PHE A 60 1.05 12.42 7.44
N LEU A 61 1.54 12.01 8.61
CA LEU A 61 2.72 12.61 9.25
C LEU A 61 4.00 11.81 9.07
N ALA A 62 3.92 10.49 8.95
CA ALA A 62 5.08 9.63 8.93
C ALA A 62 5.74 9.54 7.55
N ASP A 63 7.00 9.13 7.56
CA ASP A 63 7.76 8.72 6.38
C ASP A 63 7.69 7.20 6.16
N TYR A 64 8.51 6.69 5.22
CA TYR A 64 8.55 5.27 4.87
C TYR A 64 8.94 4.35 6.05
N SER A 65 9.58 4.84 7.09
CA SER A 65 9.95 4.03 8.28
C SER A 65 8.73 3.41 8.97
N SER A 66 7.56 4.06 8.87
CA SER A 66 6.28 3.55 9.39
C SER A 66 5.56 2.55 8.46
N ASN A 67 6.21 2.11 7.36
CA ASN A 67 5.62 1.13 6.42
C ASN A 67 5.20 -0.17 7.12
N ALA A 68 6.07 -0.77 7.94
CA ALA A 68 5.76 -2.01 8.65
C ALA A 68 4.67 -1.85 9.73
N PRO A 69 4.65 -0.79 10.58
CA PRO A 69 3.54 -0.50 11.47
C PRO A 69 2.18 -0.43 10.77
N LEU A 70 2.06 0.34 9.68
CA LEU A 70 0.82 0.45 8.92
C LEU A 70 0.51 -0.83 8.12
N GLY A 71 1.52 -1.47 7.53
CA GLY A 71 1.35 -2.71 6.78
C GLY A 71 0.69 -3.82 7.60
N ARG A 72 1.02 -3.93 8.88
CA ARG A 72 0.35 -4.89 9.78
C ARG A 72 -1.15 -4.60 9.95
N LEU A 73 -1.56 -3.34 9.89
CA LEU A 73 -2.97 -2.94 10.05
C LEU A 73 -3.84 -3.22 8.82
N LEU A 74 -3.26 -3.62 7.70
CA LEU A 74 -4.01 -4.15 6.56
C LEU A 74 -4.81 -5.42 6.94
N ASN A 75 -4.41 -6.10 8.02
CA ASN A 75 -5.07 -7.27 8.58
C ASN A 75 -5.81 -6.98 9.91
N ASP A 76 -6.07 -5.71 10.25
CA ASP A 76 -6.83 -5.35 11.46
C ASP A 76 -8.26 -5.94 11.41
N PRO A 77 -8.81 -6.42 12.52
CA PRO A 77 -10.20 -6.88 12.57
C PRO A 77 -11.21 -5.81 12.18
N ASP A 78 -10.92 -4.53 12.43
CA ASP A 78 -11.79 -3.42 12.05
C ASP A 78 -11.58 -2.99 10.60
N ARG A 79 -12.66 -3.06 9.80
CA ARG A 79 -12.62 -2.70 8.36
C ARG A 79 -12.14 -1.27 8.12
N ILE A 80 -12.53 -0.32 8.98
CA ILE A 80 -12.15 1.09 8.81
C ILE A 80 -10.65 1.27 9.07
N VAL A 81 -10.09 0.58 10.07
CA VAL A 81 -8.63 0.57 10.29
C VAL A 81 -7.91 0.04 9.04
N ARG A 82 -8.38 -1.07 8.46
CA ARG A 82 -7.77 -1.61 7.22
C ARG A 82 -7.80 -0.60 6.08
N THR A 83 -8.94 0.08 5.86
CA THR A 83 -9.07 1.09 4.80
C THR A 83 -8.15 2.29 5.03
N ILE A 84 -8.07 2.78 6.26
CA ILE A 84 -7.15 3.88 6.62
C ILE A 84 -5.70 3.44 6.43
N ALA A 85 -5.36 2.23 6.86
CA ALA A 85 -4.01 1.68 6.70
C ALA A 85 -3.63 1.52 5.23
N GLU A 86 -4.54 1.03 4.39
CA GLU A 86 -4.33 0.89 2.94
C GLU A 86 -4.00 2.24 2.27
N ASN A 87 -4.79 3.27 2.54
CA ASN A 87 -4.52 4.62 2.04
C ASN A 87 -3.21 5.17 2.60
N GLY A 88 -2.95 4.91 3.89
CA GLY A 88 -1.74 5.34 4.57
C GLY A 88 -0.48 4.72 3.97
N VAL A 89 -0.41 3.40 3.77
CA VAL A 89 0.78 2.75 3.20
C VAL A 89 1.06 3.21 1.78
N ARG A 90 0.01 3.35 0.93
CA ARG A 90 0.20 3.91 -0.42
C ARG A 90 0.74 5.35 -0.39
N SER A 91 0.31 6.14 0.60
CA SER A 91 0.85 7.48 0.80
C SER A 91 2.32 7.45 1.21
N LEU A 92 2.72 6.53 2.11
CA LEU A 92 4.11 6.34 2.50
C LEU A 92 4.99 5.89 1.33
N TRP A 93 4.52 4.95 0.50
CA TRP A 93 5.26 4.47 -0.67
C TRP A 93 5.60 5.59 -1.64
N ARG A 94 4.63 6.50 -1.89
CA ARG A 94 4.83 7.67 -2.76
C ARG A 94 5.76 8.73 -2.17
N ARG A 95 5.99 8.70 -0.87
CA ARG A 95 6.88 9.61 -0.14
C ARG A 95 8.23 8.98 0.23
N ALA A 96 8.53 7.79 -0.29
CA ALA A 96 9.80 7.13 -0.07
C ALA A 96 10.98 7.92 -0.68
N GLY A 97 12.15 7.79 -0.07
CA GLY A 97 13.36 8.46 -0.49
C GLY A 97 13.46 9.94 -0.09
N ASP A 98 14.47 10.60 -0.61
CA ASP A 98 14.70 12.03 -0.41
C ASP A 98 13.78 12.90 -1.27
N GLU A 99 13.89 14.22 -1.18
CA GLU A 99 13.02 15.14 -1.92
C GLU A 99 13.22 15.05 -3.44
N ALA A 100 14.45 14.80 -3.90
CA ALA A 100 14.73 14.65 -5.33
C ALA A 100 14.11 13.38 -5.89
N SER A 101 14.25 12.26 -5.18
CA SER A 101 13.65 10.97 -5.53
C SER A 101 12.12 11.06 -5.52
N ARG A 102 11.52 11.72 -4.53
CA ARG A 102 10.06 11.94 -4.47
C ARG A 102 9.53 12.75 -5.66
N ARG A 103 10.23 13.79 -6.09
CA ARG A 103 9.85 14.57 -7.29
C ARG A 103 9.92 13.72 -8.56
N ARG A 104 10.97 12.90 -8.70
CA ARG A 104 11.13 11.96 -9.83
C ARG A 104 10.03 10.90 -9.82
N LEU A 105 9.74 10.30 -8.67
CA LEU A 105 8.67 9.32 -8.51
C LEU A 105 7.29 9.92 -8.87
N ALA A 106 6.99 11.12 -8.41
CA ALA A 106 5.75 11.82 -8.76
C ALA A 106 5.64 12.08 -10.27
N LYS A 107 6.76 12.39 -10.95
CA LYS A 107 6.81 12.51 -12.42
C LYS A 107 6.47 11.19 -13.10
N ILE A 108 7.04 10.07 -12.63
CA ILE A 108 6.80 8.72 -13.19
C ILE A 108 5.32 8.34 -13.01
N ILE A 109 4.76 8.54 -11.83
CA ILE A 109 3.33 8.29 -11.55
C ILE A 109 2.44 9.11 -12.52
N ARG A 110 2.76 10.37 -12.74
CA ARG A 110 2.04 11.22 -13.70
C ARG A 110 2.17 10.73 -15.14
N LEU A 111 3.34 10.25 -15.55
CA LEU A 111 3.55 9.69 -16.89
C LEU A 111 2.70 8.43 -17.08
N ASN A 112 2.65 7.54 -16.08
CA ASN A 112 1.77 6.37 -16.10
C ASN A 112 0.28 6.75 -16.16
N SER A 113 -0.16 7.71 -15.35
CA SER A 113 -1.57 8.16 -15.34
C SER A 113 -2.01 8.84 -16.65
N THR A 114 -1.05 9.34 -17.44
CA THR A 114 -1.30 9.94 -18.77
C THR A 114 -0.94 9.01 -19.92
N ALA A 115 -0.79 7.71 -19.66
CA ALA A 115 -0.48 6.65 -20.63
C ALA A 115 0.85 6.87 -21.42
N LYS A 116 1.77 7.67 -20.89
CA LYS A 116 3.10 7.90 -21.46
C LYS A 116 4.09 6.85 -20.97
N TYR A 117 3.76 5.58 -21.19
CA TYR A 117 4.47 4.45 -20.58
C TYR A 117 5.94 4.34 -20.98
N ARG A 118 6.32 4.65 -22.24
CA ARG A 118 7.73 4.64 -22.67
C ARG A 118 8.56 5.68 -21.91
N ASP A 119 8.01 6.88 -21.70
CA ASP A 119 8.67 7.93 -20.93
C ASP A 119 8.71 7.58 -19.44
N ALA A 120 7.67 6.90 -18.93
CA ALA A 120 7.65 6.39 -17.57
C ALA A 120 8.77 5.38 -17.33
N VAL A 121 8.97 4.39 -18.24
CA VAL A 121 10.07 3.42 -18.17
C VAL A 121 11.41 4.15 -18.16
N LYS A 122 11.65 5.09 -19.10
CA LYS A 122 12.91 5.84 -19.14
C LYS A 122 13.19 6.57 -17.84
N SER A 123 12.20 7.32 -17.32
CA SER A 123 12.36 8.05 -16.05
C SER A 123 12.50 7.11 -14.85
N ALA A 124 11.85 5.95 -14.87
CA ALA A 124 11.95 4.97 -13.80
C ALA A 124 13.31 4.25 -13.81
N ASN A 125 13.89 3.94 -14.99
CA ASN A 125 15.26 3.40 -15.08
C ASN A 125 16.25 4.28 -14.33
N GLU A 126 16.25 5.59 -14.62
CA GLU A 126 17.12 6.55 -13.94
C GLU A 126 16.93 6.56 -12.42
N LEU A 127 15.68 6.39 -11.95
CA LEU A 127 15.39 6.42 -10.51
C LEU A 127 15.81 5.12 -9.82
N VAL A 128 15.56 3.94 -10.42
CA VAL A 128 15.93 2.65 -9.81
C VAL A 128 17.44 2.43 -9.83
N ASP A 129 18.16 3.01 -10.82
CA ASP A 129 19.62 2.96 -10.88
C ASP A 129 20.26 3.82 -9.77
N ASP A 130 19.69 5.02 -9.51
CA ASP A 130 20.20 5.94 -8.49
C ASP A 130 19.71 5.62 -7.06
N SER A 131 18.54 5.03 -6.93
CA SER A 131 17.87 4.76 -5.64
C SER A 131 17.15 3.40 -5.69
N PRO A 132 17.89 2.29 -5.72
CA PRO A 132 17.33 0.95 -5.90
C PRO A 132 16.49 0.45 -4.71
N ASP A 133 16.57 1.11 -3.57
CA ASP A 133 15.81 0.82 -2.34
C ASP A 133 14.38 1.40 -2.33
N ILE A 134 13.99 2.19 -3.33
CA ILE A 134 12.64 2.75 -3.44
C ILE A 134 11.72 1.74 -4.15
N ALA A 135 11.04 0.89 -3.39
CA ALA A 135 10.12 -0.13 -3.91
C ALA A 135 9.09 0.41 -4.90
N GLU A 136 8.52 1.59 -4.62
CA GLU A 136 7.49 2.20 -5.47
C GLU A 136 8.04 2.60 -6.86
N ALA A 137 9.35 2.88 -7.00
CA ALA A 137 9.95 3.16 -8.30
C ALA A 137 9.92 1.93 -9.22
N TRP A 138 10.26 0.75 -8.68
CA TRP A 138 10.16 -0.54 -9.36
C TRP A 138 8.70 -0.86 -9.71
N ASN A 139 7.78 -0.69 -8.75
CA ASN A 139 6.35 -0.90 -8.99
C ASN A 139 5.81 -0.01 -10.11
N GLN A 140 6.18 1.26 -10.16
CA GLN A 140 5.76 2.18 -11.20
C GLN A 140 6.35 1.82 -12.57
N ARG A 141 7.57 1.26 -12.62
CA ARG A 141 8.15 0.73 -13.86
C ARG A 141 7.45 -0.55 -14.30
N ALA A 142 7.08 -1.43 -13.36
CA ALA A 142 6.27 -2.61 -13.61
C ALA A 142 4.92 -2.26 -14.25
N ILE A 143 4.23 -1.23 -13.73
CA ILE A 143 2.97 -0.72 -14.30
C ILE A 143 3.18 -0.26 -15.75
N ALA A 144 4.26 0.47 -16.04
CA ALA A 144 4.57 0.90 -17.39
C ALA A 144 4.87 -0.27 -18.33
N PHE A 145 5.66 -1.26 -17.88
CA PHE A 145 5.94 -2.48 -18.64
C PHE A 145 4.68 -3.29 -18.92
N TYR A 146 3.81 -3.47 -17.93
CA TYR A 146 2.52 -4.14 -18.13
C TYR A 146 1.71 -3.49 -19.26
N ASN A 147 1.55 -2.17 -19.24
CA ASN A 147 0.79 -1.44 -20.25
C ASN A 147 1.46 -1.41 -21.63
N LEU A 148 2.76 -1.69 -21.71
CA LEU A 148 3.49 -1.88 -22.98
C LEU A 148 3.46 -3.34 -23.47
N GLY A 149 2.78 -4.25 -22.76
CA GLY A 149 2.75 -5.68 -23.10
C GLY A 149 4.03 -6.43 -22.73
N ARG A 150 4.94 -5.81 -21.97
CA ARG A 150 6.23 -6.35 -21.53
C ARG A 150 6.07 -7.07 -20.19
N PHE A 151 5.28 -8.16 -20.20
CA PHE A 151 4.82 -8.81 -18.96
C PHE A 151 5.96 -9.47 -18.18
N ALA A 152 6.96 -10.04 -18.84
CA ALA A 152 8.10 -10.66 -18.18
C ALA A 152 8.93 -9.64 -17.35
N GLU A 153 9.18 -8.46 -17.93
CA GLU A 153 9.89 -7.39 -17.22
C GLU A 153 9.04 -6.80 -16.10
N SER A 154 7.73 -6.68 -16.31
CA SER A 154 6.81 -6.26 -15.25
C SER A 154 6.84 -7.23 -14.06
N ILE A 155 6.88 -8.54 -14.30
CA ILE A 155 6.99 -9.56 -13.24
C ILE A 155 8.30 -9.40 -12.47
N GLN A 156 9.43 -9.19 -13.16
CA GLN A 156 10.73 -8.99 -12.51
C GLN A 156 10.72 -7.77 -11.59
N ASP A 157 10.16 -6.65 -12.05
CA ASP A 157 10.05 -5.44 -11.25
C ASP A 157 9.08 -5.59 -10.06
N CYS A 158 7.98 -6.34 -10.23
CA CYS A 158 7.08 -6.68 -9.13
C CYS A 158 7.79 -7.56 -8.07
N HIS A 159 8.63 -8.51 -8.49
CA HIS A 159 9.46 -9.28 -7.57
C HIS A 159 10.39 -8.38 -6.78
N GLN A 160 11.15 -7.50 -7.45
CA GLN A 160 12.04 -6.56 -6.80
C GLN A 160 11.30 -5.65 -5.82
N THR A 161 10.11 -5.17 -6.21
CA THR A 161 9.23 -4.39 -5.33
C THR A 161 8.91 -5.15 -4.04
N LEU A 162 8.58 -6.44 -4.14
CA LEU A 162 8.19 -7.28 -3.01
C LEU A 162 9.36 -7.75 -2.14
N GLU A 163 10.58 -7.75 -2.66
CA GLU A 163 11.81 -7.96 -1.89
C GLU A 163 12.13 -6.74 -1.02
N ILE A 164 12.02 -5.53 -1.58
CA ILE A 164 12.26 -4.28 -0.85
C ILE A 164 11.12 -3.98 0.13
N ASN A 165 9.88 -4.18 -0.29
CA ASN A 165 8.68 -3.92 0.50
C ASN A 165 7.75 -5.14 0.57
N PRO A 166 7.86 -6.00 1.59
CA PRO A 166 7.02 -7.19 1.73
C PRO A 166 5.52 -6.91 1.89
N TYR A 167 5.13 -5.68 2.19
CA TYR A 167 3.71 -5.27 2.34
C TYR A 167 3.09 -4.74 1.04
N HIS A 168 3.82 -4.76 -0.09
CA HIS A 168 3.39 -4.13 -1.33
C HIS A 168 2.36 -4.99 -2.09
N PHE A 169 1.12 -4.97 -1.63
CA PHE A 169 0.03 -5.78 -2.20
C PHE A 169 -0.31 -5.41 -3.65
N ASP A 170 -0.09 -4.14 -4.09
CA ASP A 170 -0.31 -3.73 -5.48
C ASP A 170 0.67 -4.43 -6.42
N ALA A 171 1.95 -4.60 -6.04
CA ALA A 171 2.92 -5.37 -6.83
C ALA A 171 2.55 -6.86 -6.92
N ALA A 172 2.10 -7.47 -5.81
CA ALA A 172 1.60 -8.85 -5.84
C ALA A 172 0.39 -9.01 -6.76
N THR A 173 -0.51 -8.03 -6.77
CA THR A 173 -1.67 -8.00 -7.68
C THR A 173 -1.23 -7.84 -9.13
N GLY A 174 -0.33 -6.89 -9.41
CA GLY A 174 0.19 -6.64 -10.77
C GLY A 174 0.91 -7.85 -11.35
N MET A 175 1.69 -8.56 -10.54
CA MET A 175 2.35 -9.80 -10.93
C MET A 175 1.32 -10.87 -11.35
N GLY A 176 0.23 -11.03 -10.59
CA GLY A 176 -0.86 -11.93 -10.95
C GLY A 176 -1.55 -11.54 -12.26
N GLN A 177 -1.74 -10.25 -12.49
CA GLN A 177 -2.29 -9.75 -13.76
C GLN A 177 -1.36 -10.06 -14.95
N CYS A 178 -0.04 -9.92 -14.77
CA CYS A 178 0.94 -10.29 -15.80
C CYS A 178 0.87 -11.78 -16.15
N TYR A 179 0.79 -12.67 -15.14
CA TYR A 179 0.66 -14.11 -15.38
C TYR A 179 -0.64 -14.46 -16.12
N LEU A 180 -1.74 -13.74 -15.85
CA LEU A 180 -2.98 -13.92 -16.64
C LEU A 180 -2.77 -13.58 -18.11
N GLN A 181 -2.06 -12.50 -18.42
CA GLN A 181 -1.74 -12.13 -19.82
C GLN A 181 -0.84 -13.16 -20.50
N LEU A 182 -0.03 -13.87 -19.73
CA LEU A 182 0.82 -14.98 -20.22
C LEU A 182 0.09 -16.34 -20.22
N ASN A 183 -1.22 -16.37 -19.93
CA ASN A 183 -2.04 -17.58 -19.81
C ASN A 183 -1.58 -18.56 -18.69
N ASP A 184 -0.82 -18.09 -17.74
CA ASP A 184 -0.40 -18.87 -16.54
C ASP A 184 -1.37 -18.61 -15.37
N SER A 185 -2.49 -19.32 -15.41
CA SER A 185 -3.55 -19.19 -14.39
C SER A 185 -3.11 -19.69 -13.01
N VAL A 186 -2.15 -20.64 -12.95
CA VAL A 186 -1.67 -21.18 -11.67
C VAL A 186 -0.84 -20.14 -10.94
N SER A 187 0.18 -19.59 -11.60
CA SER A 187 1.01 -18.52 -11.03
C SER A 187 0.19 -17.26 -10.71
N ALA A 188 -0.81 -16.92 -11.57
CA ALA A 188 -1.70 -15.82 -11.31
C ALA A 188 -2.49 -16.00 -10.01
N LEU A 189 -3.05 -17.20 -9.77
CA LEU A 189 -3.78 -17.52 -8.54
C LEU A 189 -2.89 -17.41 -7.31
N GLU A 190 -1.66 -17.91 -7.36
CA GLU A 190 -0.72 -17.81 -6.23
C GLU A 190 -0.37 -16.34 -5.90
N CYS A 191 -0.17 -15.51 -6.92
CA CYS A 191 0.06 -14.08 -6.74
C CYS A 191 -1.15 -13.37 -6.12
N PHE A 192 -2.37 -13.66 -6.58
CA PHE A 192 -3.59 -13.10 -5.99
C PHE A 192 -3.81 -13.57 -4.56
N LYS A 193 -3.55 -14.83 -4.26
CA LYS A 193 -3.56 -15.34 -2.87
C LYS A 193 -2.52 -14.61 -2.00
N ARG A 194 -1.32 -14.33 -2.52
CA ARG A 194 -0.32 -13.52 -1.83
C ARG A 194 -0.83 -12.10 -1.57
N ALA A 195 -1.39 -11.43 -2.58
CA ALA A 195 -1.97 -10.09 -2.43
C ALA A 195 -3.06 -10.04 -1.35
N LEU A 196 -3.95 -11.05 -1.32
CA LEU A 196 -5.03 -11.16 -0.34
C LEU A 196 -4.53 -11.47 1.08
N ARG A 197 -3.42 -12.19 1.23
CA ARG A 197 -2.76 -12.35 2.54
C ARG A 197 -2.19 -11.03 3.06
N LEU A 198 -1.68 -10.18 2.17
CA LEU A 198 -1.16 -8.85 2.51
C LEU A 198 -2.28 -7.86 2.81
N ASN A 199 -3.31 -7.84 1.98
CA ASN A 199 -4.48 -6.97 2.12
C ASN A 199 -5.78 -7.73 1.82
N PRO A 200 -6.48 -8.22 2.83
CA PRO A 200 -7.76 -8.93 2.65
C PRO A 200 -8.89 -8.04 2.10
N GLY A 201 -8.70 -6.72 2.05
CA GLY A 201 -9.69 -5.75 1.53
C GLY A 201 -9.80 -5.68 0.01
N LEU A 202 -8.95 -6.39 -0.74
CA LEU A 202 -8.90 -6.36 -2.20
C LEU A 202 -10.05 -7.19 -2.83
N GLU A 203 -11.27 -6.65 -2.84
CA GLU A 203 -12.48 -7.36 -3.28
C GLU A 203 -12.36 -7.83 -4.76
N GLY A 204 -11.83 -7.00 -5.66
CA GLY A 204 -11.63 -7.37 -7.07
C GLY A 204 -10.62 -8.50 -7.26
N VAL A 205 -9.52 -8.51 -6.46
CA VAL A 205 -8.53 -9.58 -6.49
C VAL A 205 -9.11 -10.88 -5.94
N ARG A 206 -9.96 -10.80 -4.90
CA ARG A 206 -10.67 -11.96 -4.35
C ARG A 206 -11.58 -12.59 -5.39
N ALA A 207 -12.42 -11.81 -6.06
CA ALA A 207 -13.29 -12.33 -7.11
C ALA A 207 -12.49 -13.02 -8.24
N GLY A 208 -11.35 -12.44 -8.64
CA GLY A 208 -10.43 -13.03 -9.61
C GLY A 208 -9.83 -14.36 -9.13
N ALA A 209 -9.35 -14.41 -7.88
CA ALA A 209 -8.80 -15.62 -7.28
C ALA A 209 -9.84 -16.75 -7.20
N ASP A 210 -11.06 -16.44 -6.74
CA ASP A 210 -12.17 -17.39 -6.63
C ASP A 210 -12.59 -17.94 -8.02
N TYR A 211 -12.55 -17.11 -9.05
CA TYR A 211 -12.81 -17.54 -10.42
C TYR A 211 -11.74 -18.50 -10.94
N LEU A 212 -10.46 -18.16 -10.75
CA LEU A 212 -9.35 -19.00 -11.18
C LEU A 212 -9.35 -20.34 -10.46
N GLU A 213 -9.59 -20.35 -9.16
CA GLU A 213 -9.61 -21.57 -8.36
C GLU A 213 -10.69 -22.55 -8.85
N ARG A 214 -11.90 -22.06 -9.11
CA ARG A 214 -12.99 -22.86 -9.70
C ARG A 214 -12.65 -23.39 -11.10
N THR A 215 -12.01 -22.58 -11.92
CA THR A 215 -11.66 -22.93 -13.30
C THR A 215 -10.57 -23.99 -13.35
N LEU A 216 -9.53 -23.85 -12.50
CA LEU A 216 -8.44 -24.81 -12.41
C LEU A 216 -8.92 -26.15 -11.84
N LYS A 217 -9.82 -26.14 -10.85
CA LYS A 217 -10.42 -27.37 -10.31
C LYS A 217 -11.19 -28.15 -11.37
N ARG A 218 -12.03 -27.49 -12.18
CA ARG A 218 -12.76 -28.14 -13.29
C ARG A 218 -11.83 -28.78 -14.32
N LYS A 219 -10.71 -28.12 -14.63
CA LYS A 219 -9.72 -28.65 -15.58
C LYS A 219 -8.94 -29.87 -15.05
N SER A 220 -8.81 -30.02 -13.74
CA SER A 220 -8.15 -31.18 -13.12
C SER A 220 -9.08 -32.39 -12.98
N GLU A 221 -10.39 -32.20 -13.07
CA GLU A 221 -11.42 -33.24 -12.95
C GLU A 221 -11.90 -33.77 -14.34
N SER A 222 -11.44 -33.15 -15.45
CA SER A 222 -11.74 -33.51 -16.85
C SER A 222 -10.62 -34.31 -17.50
#